data_4724592c0b5f5e16c708364e7c1136d9
#
_entry.id   4724592c0b5f5e16c708364e7c1136d9
#
_cell.length_a   1.000
_cell.length_b   1.000
_cell.length_c   1.000
_cell.angle_alpha   90.00
_cell.angle_beta   90.00
_cell.angle_gamma   90.00
#
_symmetry.space_group_name_H-M   'P 1'
#
loop_
_entity.id
_entity.type
_entity.pdbx_description
1 polymer ?
#
loop_
_entity_poly.entity_id
_entity_poly.type
_entity_poly.pdbx_seq_one_letter_code
_entity_poly.pdbx_strand_id
1 'polypeptide(L)'
;MSEDLVREVERIVRANDGWRLRQTINLIASENVLSARARALLPTDFGHRYAEGHPEPGKRYYQGTKHIDVIEARTRDAFKQIFSVGHAEVRTVSGTNANDVVFSAFVKPEDKVIVNSLEVGGHISHQPIGGMGKYTRNILRWPRDPKNGYAIDVAASKDMLAKEKPKMVVIGKSLIML
;
A
#
# COMPACT_ATOMS: atom_id res chain seq x y z
N MET A 1 -31.07 4.84 -15.12
CA MET A 1 -30.65 3.47 -14.76
C MET A 1 -31.92 2.72 -14.43
N SER A 2 -32.18 1.56 -15.04
CA SER A 2 -33.43 0.85 -14.79
C SER A 2 -33.43 0.25 -13.38
N GLU A 3 -34.58 0.19 -12.75
CA GLU A 3 -34.79 -0.44 -11.44
C GLU A 3 -34.29 -1.90 -11.43
N ASP A 4 -34.43 -2.57 -12.57
CA ASP A 4 -33.96 -3.94 -12.78
C ASP A 4 -32.44 -4.09 -12.63
N LEU A 5 -31.65 -3.14 -13.14
CA LEU A 5 -30.19 -3.15 -12.99
C LEU A 5 -29.77 -2.98 -11.51
N VAL A 6 -30.46 -2.13 -10.77
CA VAL A 6 -30.18 -1.94 -9.34
C VAL A 6 -30.43 -3.23 -8.57
N ARG A 7 -31.58 -3.87 -8.81
CA ARG A 7 -31.94 -5.15 -8.19
C ARG A 7 -30.97 -6.28 -8.57
N GLU A 8 -30.50 -6.28 -9.80
CA GLU A 8 -29.51 -7.26 -10.27
C GLU A 8 -28.18 -7.07 -9.50
N VAL A 9 -27.67 -5.85 -9.40
CA VAL A 9 -26.45 -5.54 -8.64
C VAL A 9 -26.58 -5.95 -7.18
N GLU A 10 -27.69 -5.60 -6.53
CA GLU A 10 -27.95 -6.01 -5.14
C GLU A 10 -27.98 -7.54 -4.97
N ARG A 11 -28.57 -8.26 -5.92
CA ARG A 11 -28.58 -9.73 -5.90
C ARG A 11 -27.17 -10.29 -6.03
N ILE A 12 -26.33 -9.72 -6.92
CA ILE A 12 -24.93 -10.13 -7.09
C ILE A 12 -24.13 -9.89 -5.80
N VAL A 13 -24.29 -8.73 -5.17
CA VAL A 13 -23.62 -8.41 -3.91
C VAL A 13 -24.01 -9.41 -2.81
N ARG A 14 -25.31 -9.67 -2.63
CA ARG A 14 -25.79 -10.68 -1.65
C ARG A 14 -25.25 -12.09 -1.94
N ALA A 15 -25.19 -12.47 -3.20
CA ALA A 15 -24.63 -13.76 -3.60
C ALA A 15 -23.11 -13.86 -3.30
N ASN A 16 -22.35 -12.80 -3.61
CA ASN A 16 -20.93 -12.72 -3.27
C ASN A 16 -20.71 -12.83 -1.75
N ASP A 17 -21.46 -12.09 -0.97
CA ASP A 17 -21.32 -12.11 0.50
C ASP A 17 -21.67 -13.50 1.07
N GLY A 18 -22.71 -14.11 0.57
CA GLY A 18 -23.07 -15.48 0.94
C GLY A 18 -21.95 -16.47 0.64
N TRP A 19 -21.35 -16.35 -0.53
CA TRP A 19 -20.24 -17.22 -0.96
C TRP A 19 -18.95 -16.92 -0.19
N ARG A 20 -18.49 -15.67 -0.20
CA ARG A 20 -17.19 -15.27 0.39
C ARG A 20 -17.16 -15.39 1.91
N LEU A 21 -18.25 -15.07 2.60
CA LEU A 21 -18.26 -15.02 4.07
C LEU A 21 -18.67 -16.33 4.72
N ARG A 22 -19.34 -17.24 3.99
CA ARG A 22 -19.95 -18.45 4.60
C ARG A 22 -19.54 -19.76 3.94
N GLN A 23 -19.13 -19.74 2.67
CA GLN A 23 -18.93 -20.96 1.87
C GLN A 23 -17.48 -21.17 1.44
N THR A 24 -16.61 -20.17 1.66
CA THR A 24 -15.22 -20.24 1.24
C THR A 24 -14.24 -19.85 2.36
N ILE A 25 -13.03 -20.36 2.26
CA ILE A 25 -11.88 -19.90 3.06
C ILE A 25 -11.00 -19.05 2.15
N ASN A 26 -10.84 -17.77 2.50
CA ASN A 26 -10.00 -16.86 1.73
C ASN A 26 -8.53 -17.07 2.09
N LEU A 27 -7.72 -17.46 1.12
CA LEU A 27 -6.28 -17.71 1.30
C LEU A 27 -5.39 -16.59 0.79
N ILE A 28 -5.95 -15.46 0.35
CA ILE A 28 -5.18 -14.30 -0.05
C ILE A 28 -4.74 -13.54 1.19
N ALA A 29 -3.46 -13.67 1.55
CA ALA A 29 -2.90 -13.15 2.81
C ALA A 29 -2.96 -11.63 2.93
N SER A 30 -3.06 -10.90 1.83
CA SER A 30 -3.18 -9.43 1.80
C SER A 30 -4.60 -8.91 1.99
N GLU A 31 -5.62 -9.78 1.96
CA GLU A 31 -6.99 -9.38 2.26
C GLU A 31 -7.18 -9.25 3.77
N ASN A 32 -7.90 -8.20 4.20
CA ASN A 32 -8.26 -7.99 5.59
C ASN A 32 -9.77 -7.68 5.72
N VAL A 33 -10.43 -8.43 6.58
CA VAL A 33 -11.86 -8.23 6.84
C VAL A 33 -12.03 -7.06 7.81
N LEU A 34 -12.73 -6.02 7.35
CA LEU A 34 -13.07 -4.88 8.19
C LEU A 34 -13.92 -5.29 9.38
N SER A 35 -13.61 -4.74 10.57
CA SER A 35 -14.49 -4.87 11.72
C SER A 35 -15.88 -4.26 11.43
N ALA A 36 -16.92 -4.72 12.12
CA ALA A 36 -18.26 -4.16 11.95
C ALA A 36 -18.28 -2.64 12.21
N ARG A 37 -17.51 -2.15 13.20
CA ARG A 37 -17.39 -0.72 13.50
C ARG A 37 -16.73 0.06 12.34
N ALA A 38 -15.64 -0.43 11.79
CA ALA A 38 -14.97 0.23 10.66
C ALA A 38 -15.87 0.26 9.42
N ARG A 39 -16.56 -0.84 9.14
CA ARG A 39 -17.50 -0.95 8.01
C ARG A 39 -18.67 0.03 8.13
N ALA A 40 -19.21 0.22 9.33
CA ALA A 40 -20.30 1.16 9.57
C ALA A 40 -19.94 2.63 9.34
N LEU A 41 -18.64 2.97 9.33
CA LEU A 41 -18.18 4.33 9.05
C LEU A 41 -18.05 4.64 7.55
N LEU A 42 -17.90 3.62 6.69
CA LEU A 42 -17.73 3.83 5.24
C LEU A 42 -18.90 4.56 4.56
N PRO A 43 -20.18 4.25 4.84
CA PRO A 43 -21.31 4.91 4.19
C PRO A 43 -21.74 6.23 4.87
N THR A 44 -20.88 6.82 5.71
CA THR A 44 -21.20 8.08 6.38
C THR A 44 -20.94 9.27 5.46
N ASP A 45 -21.39 10.46 5.86
CA ASP A 45 -21.21 11.71 5.12
C ASP A 45 -19.74 11.99 4.75
N PHE A 46 -18.77 11.55 5.54
CA PHE A 46 -17.35 11.68 5.24
C PHE A 46 -16.95 11.06 3.88
N GLY A 47 -17.61 9.99 3.46
CA GLY A 47 -17.34 9.31 2.19
C GLY A 47 -17.71 10.13 0.94
N HIS A 48 -18.44 11.24 1.10
CA HIS A 48 -18.93 12.08 0.00
C HIS A 48 -18.30 13.48 -0.04
N ARG A 49 -17.34 13.78 0.84
CA ARG A 49 -16.81 15.14 1.01
C ARG A 49 -15.38 15.25 0.53
N TYR A 50 -15.10 16.42 -0.03
CA TYR A 50 -13.73 16.84 -0.33
C TYR A 50 -13.02 17.34 0.92
N ALA A 51 -11.76 16.93 1.08
CA ALA A 51 -10.86 17.42 2.11
C ALA A 51 -9.47 17.68 1.53
N GLU A 52 -9.41 18.12 0.29
CA GLU A 52 -8.17 18.40 -0.41
C GLU A 52 -7.42 19.55 0.26
N GLY A 53 -6.08 19.46 0.24
CA GLY A 53 -5.18 20.42 0.85
C GLY A 53 -4.44 19.86 2.06
N HIS A 54 -3.72 20.71 2.75
CA HIS A 54 -2.93 20.30 3.90
C HIS A 54 -3.83 19.99 5.11
N PRO A 55 -3.59 18.88 5.83
CA PRO A 55 -4.45 18.45 6.93
C PRO A 55 -4.20 19.24 8.24
N GLU A 56 -4.12 20.55 8.13
CA GLU A 56 -4.06 21.48 9.24
C GLU A 56 -5.23 22.46 9.17
N PRO A 57 -5.74 22.93 10.31
CA PRO A 57 -6.82 23.91 10.32
C PRO A 57 -6.52 25.12 9.43
N GLY A 58 -7.46 25.47 8.56
CA GLY A 58 -7.34 26.61 7.66
C GLY A 58 -6.44 26.42 6.43
N LYS A 59 -5.87 25.23 6.22
CA LYS A 59 -5.00 24.90 5.05
C LYS A 59 -5.67 23.98 4.02
N ARG A 60 -6.96 23.71 4.18
CA ARG A 60 -7.75 22.99 3.18
C ARG A 60 -8.25 23.96 2.10
N TYR A 61 -8.42 23.46 0.89
CA TYR A 61 -9.02 24.23 -0.19
C TYR A 61 -10.53 24.39 -0.03
N TYR A 62 -11.16 23.49 0.72
CA TYR A 62 -12.59 23.46 0.96
C TYR A 62 -12.95 23.78 2.40
N GLN A 63 -14.11 24.41 2.58
CA GLN A 63 -14.71 24.62 3.90
C GLN A 63 -15.43 23.35 4.37
N GLY A 64 -15.85 23.34 5.64
CA GLY A 64 -16.58 22.20 6.21
C GLY A 64 -15.73 21.02 6.63
N THR A 65 -14.40 21.16 6.67
CA THR A 65 -13.46 20.05 6.97
C THR A 65 -13.13 19.90 8.47
N LYS A 66 -13.72 20.68 9.33
CA LYS A 66 -13.43 20.72 10.79
C LYS A 66 -13.31 19.33 11.42
N HIS A 67 -14.24 18.43 11.14
CA HIS A 67 -14.25 17.10 11.74
C HIS A 67 -13.34 16.10 10.99
N ILE A 68 -13.17 16.28 9.68
CA ILE A 68 -12.23 15.51 8.87
C ILE A 68 -10.79 15.76 9.36
N ASP A 69 -10.43 17.01 9.63
CA ASP A 69 -9.12 17.40 10.16
C ASP A 69 -8.81 16.68 11.48
N VAL A 70 -9.80 16.63 12.37
CA VAL A 70 -9.66 15.93 13.65
C VAL A 70 -9.45 14.43 13.46
N ILE A 71 -10.24 13.78 12.60
CA ILE A 71 -10.11 12.34 12.34
C ILE A 71 -8.75 12.02 11.72
N GLU A 72 -8.30 12.78 10.72
CA GLU A 72 -6.99 12.55 10.11
C GLU A 72 -5.85 12.75 11.12
N ALA A 73 -5.91 13.78 11.95
CA ALA A 73 -4.92 14.01 13.00
C ALA A 73 -4.87 12.84 13.98
N ARG A 74 -6.01 12.40 14.49
CA ARG A 74 -6.10 11.25 15.42
C ARG A 74 -5.62 9.95 14.80
N THR A 75 -5.93 9.73 13.53
CA THR A 75 -5.47 8.55 12.80
C THR A 75 -3.94 8.56 12.67
N ARG A 76 -3.35 9.69 12.27
CA ARG A 76 -1.87 9.83 12.22
C ARG A 76 -1.22 9.57 13.57
N ASP A 77 -1.79 10.13 14.65
CA ASP A 77 -1.25 9.93 16.00
C ASP A 77 -1.33 8.47 16.43
N ALA A 78 -2.43 7.79 16.14
CA ALA A 78 -2.58 6.36 16.41
C ALA A 78 -1.52 5.52 15.64
N PHE A 79 -1.30 5.81 14.36
CA PHE A 79 -0.26 5.14 13.57
C PHE A 79 1.14 5.41 14.11
N LYS A 80 1.46 6.64 14.49
CA LYS A 80 2.75 6.95 15.12
C LYS A 80 2.99 6.13 16.38
N GLN A 81 1.96 5.98 17.23
CA GLN A 81 2.05 5.17 18.43
C GLN A 81 2.21 3.68 18.14
N ILE A 82 1.36 3.12 17.26
CA ILE A 82 1.39 1.69 16.91
C ILE A 82 2.73 1.27 16.30
N PHE A 83 3.27 2.09 15.41
CA PHE A 83 4.51 1.78 14.69
C PHE A 83 5.77 2.40 15.31
N SER A 84 5.63 3.16 16.39
CA SER A 84 6.74 3.86 17.06
C SER A 84 7.55 4.74 16.10
N VAL A 85 6.87 5.51 15.25
CA VAL A 85 7.49 6.37 14.21
C VAL A 85 7.18 7.85 14.45
N GLY A 86 8.07 8.73 13.98
CA GLY A 86 7.89 10.18 14.09
C GLY A 86 6.84 10.75 13.13
N HIS A 87 6.64 10.09 11.98
CA HIS A 87 5.72 10.54 10.93
C HIS A 87 4.88 9.39 10.41
N ALA A 88 3.63 9.68 10.03
CA ALA A 88 2.71 8.75 9.38
C ALA A 88 1.87 9.48 8.33
N GLU A 89 1.73 8.90 7.15
CA GLU A 89 0.77 9.31 6.12
C GLU A 89 -0.35 8.26 6.05
N VAL A 90 -1.59 8.72 6.21
CA VAL A 90 -2.76 7.82 6.34
C VAL A 90 -3.78 7.97 5.20
N ARG A 91 -3.51 8.83 4.22
CA ARG A 91 -4.43 9.14 3.12
C ARG A 91 -4.28 8.25 1.91
N THR A 92 -3.30 7.36 1.90
CA THR A 92 -3.09 6.41 0.80
C THR A 92 -4.18 5.36 0.76
N VAL A 93 -4.74 5.11 -0.43
CA VAL A 93 -5.89 4.21 -0.61
C VAL A 93 -5.49 2.74 -0.78
N SER A 94 -4.20 2.45 -0.95
CA SER A 94 -3.66 1.09 -1.08
C SER A 94 -2.16 1.06 -0.80
N GLY A 95 -1.61 -0.13 -0.54
CA GLY A 95 -0.16 -0.33 -0.43
C GLY A 95 0.60 0.06 -1.70
N THR A 96 0.03 -0.20 -2.88
CA THR A 96 0.62 0.23 -4.15
C THR A 96 0.65 1.76 -4.27
N ASN A 97 -0.40 2.46 -3.84
CA ASN A 97 -0.42 3.91 -3.80
C ASN A 97 0.59 4.47 -2.78
N ALA A 98 0.71 3.84 -1.61
CA ALA A 98 1.74 4.22 -0.62
C ALA A 98 3.15 4.07 -1.21
N ASN A 99 3.44 2.97 -1.91
CA ASN A 99 4.70 2.76 -2.61
C ASN A 99 4.94 3.83 -3.69
N ASP A 100 3.92 4.15 -4.49
CA ASP A 100 3.99 5.15 -5.56
C ASP A 100 4.36 6.55 -5.02
N VAL A 101 3.77 6.94 -3.89
CA VAL A 101 4.08 8.20 -3.18
C VAL A 101 5.56 8.23 -2.76
N VAL A 102 6.06 7.14 -2.17
CA VAL A 102 7.47 7.05 -1.75
C VAL A 102 8.41 7.08 -2.95
N PHE A 103 8.09 6.33 -4.01
CA PHE A 103 8.93 6.33 -5.22
C PHE A 103 8.97 7.70 -5.87
N SER A 104 7.83 8.36 -6.00
CA SER A 104 7.73 9.73 -6.53
C SER A 104 8.58 10.75 -5.76
N ALA A 105 8.63 10.60 -4.43
CA ALA A 105 9.36 11.52 -3.58
C ALA A 105 10.89 11.33 -3.62
N PHE A 106 11.37 10.09 -3.83
CA PHE A 106 12.77 9.75 -3.60
C PHE A 106 13.52 9.22 -4.83
N VAL A 107 12.84 8.82 -5.90
CA VAL A 107 13.47 8.15 -7.06
C VAL A 107 13.37 9.02 -8.31
N LYS A 108 14.49 9.23 -8.98
CA LYS A 108 14.59 9.89 -10.29
C LYS A 108 14.90 8.87 -11.38
N PRO A 109 14.72 9.22 -12.66
CA PRO A 109 14.94 8.29 -13.79
C PRO A 109 16.32 7.65 -13.86
N GLU A 110 17.36 8.37 -13.41
CA GLU A 110 18.75 7.92 -13.40
C GLU A 110 19.13 7.10 -12.16
N ASP A 111 18.30 7.12 -11.12
CA ASP A 111 18.63 6.48 -9.84
C ASP A 111 18.57 4.95 -9.93
N LYS A 112 19.54 4.30 -9.27
CA LYS A 112 19.51 2.85 -9.04
C LYS A 112 18.66 2.52 -7.81
N VAL A 113 17.87 1.49 -7.93
CA VAL A 113 17.09 0.93 -6.82
C VAL A 113 17.32 -0.57 -6.72
N ILE A 114 17.28 -1.14 -5.52
CA ILE A 114 17.42 -2.58 -5.30
C ILE A 114 16.11 -3.10 -4.69
N VAL A 115 15.55 -4.16 -5.27
CA VAL A 115 14.27 -4.75 -4.87
C VAL A 115 14.37 -6.27 -4.80
N ASN A 116 13.40 -6.92 -4.15
CA ASN A 116 13.23 -8.37 -4.28
C ASN A 116 12.58 -8.70 -5.63
N SER A 117 13.07 -9.70 -6.34
CA SER A 117 12.44 -10.16 -7.57
C SER A 117 11.11 -10.88 -7.31
N LEU A 118 10.24 -10.93 -8.31
CA LEU A 118 8.95 -11.65 -8.21
C LEU A 118 9.14 -13.13 -7.86
N GLU A 119 10.17 -13.77 -8.44
CA GLU A 119 10.48 -15.20 -8.27
C GLU A 119 10.77 -15.59 -6.83
N VAL A 120 11.16 -14.62 -6.00
CA VAL A 120 11.42 -14.83 -4.56
C VAL A 120 10.39 -14.13 -3.68
N GLY A 121 9.20 -13.89 -4.22
CA GLY A 121 8.08 -13.31 -3.48
C GLY A 121 8.06 -11.78 -3.42
N GLY A 122 8.86 -11.07 -4.22
CA GLY A 122 8.80 -9.61 -4.31
C GLY A 122 7.45 -9.12 -4.86
N HIS A 123 7.01 -7.95 -4.42
CA HIS A 123 5.74 -7.39 -4.86
C HIS A 123 5.84 -6.74 -6.25
N ILE A 124 4.76 -6.86 -7.03
CA ILE A 124 4.68 -6.35 -8.41
C ILE A 124 4.93 -4.83 -8.51
N SER A 125 4.49 -4.03 -7.51
CA SER A 125 4.70 -2.58 -7.51
C SER A 125 6.18 -2.16 -7.51
N HIS A 126 7.08 -3.04 -7.08
CA HIS A 126 8.52 -2.78 -7.06
C HIS A 126 9.23 -3.14 -8.38
N GLN A 127 8.53 -3.74 -9.33
CA GLN A 127 9.11 -4.28 -10.55
C GLN A 127 9.10 -3.27 -11.71
N PRO A 128 9.88 -3.53 -12.79
CA PRO A 128 9.88 -2.69 -14.00
C PRO A 128 8.50 -2.54 -14.66
N ILE A 129 7.65 -3.57 -14.56
CA ILE A 129 6.28 -3.57 -15.09
C ILE A 129 5.27 -2.97 -14.13
N GLY A 130 5.67 -2.66 -12.90
CA GLY A 130 4.83 -2.07 -11.84
C GLY A 130 5.12 -0.60 -11.59
N GLY A 131 4.77 -0.13 -10.40
CA GLY A 131 4.92 1.28 -10.00
C GLY A 131 6.33 1.82 -10.10
N MET A 132 7.35 1.06 -9.65
CA MET A 132 8.75 1.50 -9.68
C MET A 132 9.23 1.79 -11.11
N GLY A 133 8.80 1.02 -12.09
CA GLY A 133 9.20 1.20 -13.49
C GLY A 133 8.72 2.51 -14.14
N LYS A 134 7.84 3.27 -13.48
CA LYS A 134 7.46 4.63 -13.90
C LYS A 134 8.57 5.64 -13.59
N TYR A 135 9.35 5.38 -12.55
CA TYR A 135 10.33 6.32 -12.00
C TYR A 135 11.75 6.06 -12.48
N THR A 136 12.15 4.78 -12.56
CA THR A 136 13.48 4.40 -13.05
C THR A 136 13.47 3.08 -13.82
N ARG A 137 14.44 2.90 -14.72
CA ARG A 137 14.74 1.63 -15.39
C ARG A 137 15.92 0.89 -14.74
N ASN A 138 16.64 1.53 -13.82
CA ASN A 138 17.81 0.98 -13.15
C ASN A 138 17.43 0.16 -11.92
N ILE A 139 16.57 -0.84 -12.12
CA ILE A 139 16.05 -1.70 -11.05
C ILE A 139 16.91 -2.96 -10.95
N LEU A 140 17.71 -3.00 -9.88
CA LEU A 140 18.55 -4.13 -9.52
C LEU A 140 17.81 -5.06 -8.56
N ARG A 141 18.29 -6.28 -8.39
CA ARG A 141 17.69 -7.30 -7.54
C ARG A 141 18.63 -7.71 -6.44
N TRP A 142 18.12 -7.94 -5.24
CA TRP A 142 18.90 -8.49 -4.16
C TRP A 142 19.53 -9.82 -4.56
N PRO A 143 20.82 -10.06 -4.24
CA PRO A 143 21.43 -11.37 -4.37
C PRO A 143 20.68 -12.40 -3.54
N ARG A 144 20.54 -13.62 -4.07
CA ARG A 144 19.87 -14.73 -3.42
C ARG A 144 20.86 -15.58 -2.63
N ASP A 145 20.46 -16.01 -1.44
CA ASP A 145 21.20 -16.98 -0.68
C ASP A 145 21.28 -18.31 -1.48
N PRO A 146 22.49 -18.86 -1.70
CA PRO A 146 22.64 -20.09 -2.48
C PRO A 146 21.98 -21.33 -1.84
N LYS A 147 21.80 -21.33 -0.52
CA LYS A 147 21.21 -22.45 0.22
C LYS A 147 19.70 -22.31 0.36
N ASN A 148 19.23 -21.08 0.52
CA ASN A 148 17.81 -20.75 0.56
C ASN A 148 17.52 -19.66 -0.48
N GLY A 149 17.14 -20.07 -1.69
CA GLY A 149 16.87 -19.15 -2.80
C GLY A 149 15.81 -18.08 -2.56
N TYR A 150 15.03 -18.21 -1.49
CA TYR A 150 14.05 -17.18 -1.06
C TYR A 150 14.64 -16.16 -0.10
N ALA A 151 15.77 -16.44 0.54
CA ALA A 151 16.47 -15.51 1.40
C ALA A 151 17.38 -14.57 0.61
N ILE A 152 17.74 -13.45 1.22
CA ILE A 152 18.74 -12.51 0.69
C ILE A 152 20.11 -12.96 1.19
N ASP A 153 21.09 -13.06 0.28
CA ASP A 153 22.49 -13.22 0.64
C ASP A 153 23.02 -11.92 1.24
N VAL A 154 23.22 -11.92 2.55
CA VAL A 154 23.64 -10.73 3.29
C VAL A 154 25.07 -10.28 2.92
N ALA A 155 25.98 -11.24 2.69
CA ALA A 155 27.36 -10.90 2.33
C ALA A 155 27.45 -10.26 0.95
N ALA A 156 26.88 -10.93 -0.06
CA ALA A 156 26.82 -10.40 -1.42
C ALA A 156 26.01 -9.10 -1.51
N SER A 157 25.02 -8.90 -0.64
CA SER A 157 24.25 -7.65 -0.58
C SER A 157 25.09 -6.48 -0.06
N LYS A 158 25.97 -6.68 0.90
CA LYS A 158 26.90 -5.64 1.36
C LYS A 158 27.82 -5.18 0.23
N ASP A 159 28.38 -6.11 -0.52
CA ASP A 159 29.25 -5.81 -1.66
C ASP A 159 28.48 -5.07 -2.76
N MET A 160 27.26 -5.52 -3.05
CA MET A 160 26.39 -4.86 -4.00
C MET A 160 26.04 -3.43 -3.59
N LEU A 161 25.70 -3.19 -2.33
CA LEU A 161 25.41 -1.84 -1.82
C LEU A 161 26.63 -0.91 -1.95
N ALA A 162 27.80 -1.40 -1.60
CA ALA A 162 29.05 -0.64 -1.71
C ALA A 162 29.39 -0.27 -3.16
N LYS A 163 29.19 -1.22 -4.09
CA LYS A 163 29.46 -1.05 -5.52
C LYS A 163 28.43 -0.17 -6.23
N GLU A 164 27.14 -0.50 -6.08
CA GLU A 164 26.07 0.09 -6.87
C GLU A 164 25.55 1.43 -6.30
N LYS A 165 25.73 1.66 -5.00
CA LYS A 165 25.33 2.87 -4.26
C LYS A 165 23.89 3.28 -4.60
N PRO A 166 22.89 2.39 -4.40
CA PRO A 166 21.52 2.66 -4.81
C PRO A 166 20.94 3.87 -4.06
N LYS A 167 20.06 4.61 -4.71
CA LYS A 167 19.29 5.68 -4.09
C LYS A 167 18.27 5.14 -3.10
N MET A 168 17.69 3.97 -3.41
CA MET A 168 16.68 3.33 -2.58
C MET A 168 16.86 1.81 -2.57
N VAL A 169 16.56 1.20 -1.44
CA VAL A 169 16.42 -0.25 -1.30
C VAL A 169 15.03 -0.60 -0.79
N VAL A 170 14.44 -1.68 -1.32
CA VAL A 170 13.15 -2.20 -0.88
C VAL A 170 13.35 -3.63 -0.39
N ILE A 171 13.03 -3.87 0.88
CA ILE A 171 13.21 -5.19 1.51
C ILE A 171 11.89 -5.97 1.56
N GLY A 172 10.75 -5.29 1.46
CA GLY A 172 9.41 -5.89 1.55
C GLY A 172 9.13 -6.96 0.49
N LYS A 173 8.38 -7.98 0.88
CA LYS A 173 7.92 -9.10 0.05
C LYS A 173 6.43 -9.34 0.24
N SER A 174 5.76 -9.88 -0.79
CA SER A 174 4.40 -10.42 -0.70
C SER A 174 4.38 -11.84 -0.14
N LEU A 175 5.44 -12.59 -0.39
CA LEU A 175 5.61 -13.96 0.08
C LEU A 175 6.94 -14.08 0.84
N ILE A 176 6.85 -14.41 2.13
CA ILE A 176 8.00 -14.67 3.01
C ILE A 176 8.00 -16.16 3.32
N MET A 177 9.01 -16.86 2.81
CA MET A 177 9.27 -18.26 3.10
C MET A 177 10.35 -18.34 4.19
N LEU A 178 10.03 -19.01 5.30
CA LEU A 178 10.92 -19.24 6.43
C LEU A 178 11.70 -20.54 6.27
#